data_09265d1d61792dce331142da80d01ef5
#
_entry.id   09265d1d61792dce331142da80d01ef5
#
_cell.length_a   1.000
_cell.length_b   1.000
_cell.length_c   1.000
_cell.angle_alpha   90.00
_cell.angle_beta   90.00
_cell.angle_gamma   90.00
#
_symmetry.space_group_name_H-M   'P 1'
#
loop_
_entity.id
_entity.type
_entity.pdbx_description
1 polymer ?
#
loop_
_entity_poly.entity_id
_entity_poly.type
_entity_poly.pdbx_seq_one_letter_code
_entity_poly.pdbx_strand_id
1 'polypeptide(L)'
;GRGTPGHLYRVIWSGESVPPAAEKAPVHTALKQRRALEDLNGRVEPQAVMQAWPFLGSADRALRYAARVAIEHQDPKDWQQRVTRATDTQVLLTGLMALARQGDPTLRSQIFEKLFSLDWESLSLLQRHALLRVYGITFERMSLPQGEQLKAVRSHLNGRYPAASGTLNRELATLLYQLETPQLA
;
A
#
# COMPACT_ATOMS: atom_id res chain seq x y z
N GLY A 1 -6.87 7.54 22.62
CA GLY A 1 -7.34 6.39 23.38
C GLY A 1 -8.85 6.43 23.54
N ARG A 2 -9.50 5.27 23.63
CA ARG A 2 -10.95 5.21 23.84
C ARG A 2 -11.30 5.85 25.19
N GLY A 3 -12.20 6.85 25.17
CA GLY A 3 -12.70 7.49 26.39
C GLY A 3 -11.87 8.67 26.90
N THR A 4 -10.82 9.09 26.21
CA THR A 4 -10.06 10.28 26.56
C THR A 4 -10.44 11.44 25.64
N PRO A 5 -10.86 12.60 26.18
CA PRO A 5 -11.14 13.76 25.33
C PRO A 5 -9.86 14.18 24.60
N GLY A 6 -9.95 14.29 23.29
CA GLY A 6 -8.87 14.81 22.45
C GLY A 6 -8.99 16.32 22.30
N HIS A 7 -7.87 17.00 22.24
CA HIS A 7 -7.82 18.45 21.99
C HIS A 7 -7.06 18.74 20.71
N LEU A 8 -7.58 19.63 19.89
CA LEU A 8 -6.90 20.19 18.76
C LEU A 8 -6.39 21.58 19.15
N TYR A 9 -5.07 21.76 19.09
CA TYR A 9 -4.43 23.03 19.41
C TYR A 9 -3.98 23.75 18.13
N ARG A 10 -4.25 25.05 18.06
CA ARG A 10 -3.64 25.92 17.05
C ARG A 10 -2.59 26.79 17.75
N VAL A 11 -1.37 26.69 17.30
CA VAL A 11 -0.27 27.57 17.75
C VAL A 11 -0.28 28.80 16.84
N ILE A 12 -0.36 29.98 17.42
CA ILE A 12 -0.31 31.26 16.72
C ILE A 12 0.79 32.11 17.33
N TRP A 13 1.42 32.92 16.49
CA TRP A 13 2.35 33.95 16.99
C TRP A 13 1.55 35.10 17.61
N SER A 14 1.89 35.46 18.86
CA SER A 14 1.25 36.56 19.60
C SER A 14 2.19 37.73 19.91
N GLY A 15 3.39 37.72 19.33
CA GLY A 15 4.38 38.81 19.53
C GLY A 15 4.03 40.08 18.72
N GLU A 16 4.65 41.18 19.11
CA GLU A 16 4.41 42.52 18.50
C GLU A 16 5.00 42.65 17.08
N SER A 17 5.99 41.82 16.72
CA SER A 17 6.58 41.79 15.38
C SER A 17 6.14 40.56 14.59
N VAL A 18 5.64 40.75 13.38
CA VAL A 18 5.42 39.68 12.43
C VAL A 18 6.80 39.18 11.94
N PRO A 19 7.19 37.93 12.16
CA PRO A 19 8.44 37.43 11.58
C PRO A 19 8.42 37.65 10.06
N PRO A 20 9.56 37.97 9.43
CA PRO A 20 9.61 38.08 7.98
C PRO A 20 9.07 36.80 7.37
N ALA A 21 8.22 36.95 6.35
CA ALA A 21 7.67 35.80 5.65
C ALA A 21 8.83 34.91 5.21
N ALA A 22 8.82 33.64 5.64
CA ALA A 22 9.83 32.69 5.23
C ALA A 22 9.90 32.70 3.69
N GLU A 23 11.12 32.87 3.18
CA GLU A 23 11.37 32.81 1.74
C GLU A 23 10.77 31.49 1.22
N LYS A 24 9.85 31.58 0.25
CA LYS A 24 9.22 30.38 -0.30
C LYS A 24 10.30 29.56 -0.97
N ALA A 25 10.67 28.45 -0.34
CA ALA A 25 11.58 27.50 -0.94
C ALA A 25 11.11 27.13 -2.36
N PRO A 26 12.04 26.96 -3.32
CA PRO A 26 11.68 26.59 -4.68
C PRO A 26 10.87 25.28 -4.65
N VAL A 27 9.74 25.27 -5.34
CA VAL A 27 8.86 24.08 -5.37
C VAL A 27 9.52 23.02 -6.23
N HIS A 28 10.06 21.97 -5.59
CA HIS A 28 10.65 20.83 -6.29
C HIS A 28 9.65 20.18 -7.25
N THR A 29 10.14 19.67 -8.39
CA THR A 29 9.34 18.99 -9.40
C THR A 29 8.51 17.85 -8.78
N ALA A 30 9.11 17.06 -7.89
CA ALA A 30 8.41 15.99 -7.17
C ALA A 30 7.20 16.49 -6.35
N LEU A 31 7.29 17.67 -5.73
CA LEU A 31 6.17 18.26 -5.00
C LEU A 31 5.06 18.70 -5.94
N LYS A 32 5.40 19.27 -7.11
CA LYS A 32 4.38 19.64 -8.13
C LYS A 32 3.67 18.39 -8.65
N GLN A 33 4.42 17.34 -8.97
CA GLN A 33 3.87 16.06 -9.42
C GLN A 33 2.98 15.42 -8.36
N ARG A 34 3.42 15.42 -7.09
CA ARG A 34 2.62 14.89 -6.00
C ARG A 34 1.30 15.65 -5.85
N ARG A 35 1.32 16.99 -5.89
CA ARG A 35 0.10 17.79 -5.80
C ARG A 35 -0.85 17.52 -6.96
N ALA A 36 -0.34 17.38 -8.18
CA ALA A 36 -1.16 17.03 -9.33
C ALA A 36 -1.85 15.66 -9.18
N LEU A 37 -1.18 14.70 -8.54
CA LEU A 37 -1.78 13.40 -8.21
C LEU A 37 -2.79 13.50 -7.05
N GLU A 38 -2.50 14.31 -6.05
CA GLU A 38 -3.40 14.57 -4.92
C GLU A 38 -4.69 15.28 -5.36
N ASP A 39 -4.62 16.11 -6.40
CA ASP A 39 -5.80 16.78 -7.00
C ASP A 39 -6.78 15.78 -7.65
N LEU A 40 -6.35 14.57 -7.97
CA LEU A 40 -7.20 13.48 -8.46
C LEU A 40 -7.96 12.75 -7.35
N ASN A 41 -7.64 13.01 -6.08
CA ASN A 41 -8.26 12.32 -4.96
C ASN A 41 -9.75 12.68 -4.85
N GLY A 42 -10.58 11.65 -4.67
CA GLY A 42 -12.03 11.81 -4.56
C GLY A 42 -12.73 12.13 -5.89
N ARG A 43 -12.03 12.05 -7.02
CA ARG A 43 -12.58 12.28 -8.34
C ARG A 43 -12.47 11.04 -9.20
N VAL A 44 -13.49 10.77 -9.99
CA VAL A 44 -13.44 9.78 -11.07
C VAL A 44 -13.08 10.52 -12.36
N GLU A 45 -11.84 10.33 -12.81
CA GLU A 45 -11.27 11.03 -13.95
C GLU A 45 -10.76 10.02 -14.99
N PRO A 46 -11.21 10.07 -16.24
CA PRO A 46 -10.84 9.06 -17.25
C PRO A 46 -9.33 8.90 -17.47
N GLN A 47 -8.56 9.96 -17.23
CA GLN A 47 -7.10 9.96 -17.43
C GLN A 47 -6.30 9.71 -16.15
N ALA A 48 -6.95 9.61 -14.98
CA ALA A 48 -6.26 9.50 -13.69
C ALA A 48 -5.32 8.30 -13.61
N VAL A 49 -5.75 7.14 -14.10
CA VAL A 49 -4.92 5.92 -14.14
C VAL A 49 -3.68 6.14 -15.00
N MET A 50 -3.83 6.76 -16.17
CA MET A 50 -2.71 7.03 -17.07
C MET A 50 -1.71 8.01 -16.47
N GLN A 51 -2.20 9.05 -15.80
CA GLN A 51 -1.36 10.06 -15.14
C GLN A 51 -0.64 9.51 -13.91
N ALA A 52 -1.28 8.67 -13.11
CA ALA A 52 -0.73 8.12 -11.89
C ALA A 52 0.23 6.92 -12.13
N TRP A 53 -0.01 6.15 -13.19
CA TRP A 53 0.71 4.91 -13.45
C TRP A 53 2.24 5.01 -13.44
N PRO A 54 2.87 6.02 -14.08
CA PRO A 54 4.33 6.16 -14.10
C PRO A 54 4.96 6.32 -12.71
N PHE A 55 4.18 6.73 -11.73
CA PHE A 55 4.65 7.00 -10.38
C PHE A 55 4.45 5.84 -9.39
N LEU A 56 3.75 4.77 -9.78
CA LEU A 56 3.56 3.59 -8.93
C LEU A 56 4.88 2.88 -8.59
N GLY A 57 5.89 2.97 -9.45
CA GLY A 57 7.24 2.45 -9.22
C GLY A 57 8.22 3.49 -8.68
N SER A 58 7.80 4.72 -8.41
CA SER A 58 8.68 5.81 -7.99
C SER A 58 9.50 5.45 -6.74
N ALA A 59 10.80 5.80 -6.74
CA ALA A 59 11.63 5.71 -5.55
C ALA A 59 11.15 6.67 -4.45
N ASP A 60 10.56 7.82 -4.84
CA ASP A 60 9.94 8.74 -3.89
C ASP A 60 8.67 8.13 -3.32
N ARG A 61 8.70 7.85 -2.01
CA ARG A 61 7.57 7.25 -1.28
C ARG A 61 6.31 8.11 -1.33
N ALA A 62 6.44 9.45 -1.30
CA ALA A 62 5.29 10.34 -1.29
C ALA A 62 4.60 10.38 -2.66
N LEU A 63 5.39 10.41 -3.76
CA LEU A 63 4.87 10.27 -5.11
C LEU A 63 4.18 8.91 -5.32
N ARG A 64 4.83 7.83 -4.91
CA ARG A 64 4.28 6.48 -5.03
C ARG A 64 2.96 6.33 -4.25
N TYR A 65 2.89 6.92 -3.05
CA TYR A 65 1.66 6.94 -2.24
C TYR A 65 0.55 7.73 -2.93
N ALA A 66 0.83 8.96 -3.40
CA ALA A 66 -0.15 9.78 -4.09
C ALA A 66 -0.68 9.11 -5.36
N ALA A 67 0.21 8.49 -6.15
CA ALA A 67 -0.17 7.73 -7.34
C ALA A 67 -1.09 6.54 -7.00
N ARG A 68 -0.77 5.78 -5.94
CA ARG A 68 -1.61 4.68 -5.49
C ARG A 68 -3.00 5.18 -5.08
N VAL A 69 -3.08 6.24 -4.29
CA VAL A 69 -4.37 6.79 -3.87
C VAL A 69 -5.16 7.30 -5.07
N ALA A 70 -4.52 7.94 -6.03
CA ALA A 70 -5.20 8.42 -7.24
C ALA A 70 -5.87 7.28 -8.03
N ILE A 71 -5.20 6.12 -8.20
CA ILE A 71 -5.84 4.97 -8.87
C ILE A 71 -6.88 4.28 -8.00
N GLU A 72 -6.77 4.32 -6.68
CA GLU A 72 -7.76 3.76 -5.76
C GLU A 72 -9.12 4.48 -5.84
N HIS A 73 -9.16 5.72 -6.35
CA HIS A 73 -10.39 6.46 -6.60
C HIS A 73 -11.05 6.14 -7.96
N GLN A 74 -10.39 5.33 -8.80
CA GLN A 74 -10.92 4.91 -10.09
C GLN A 74 -11.53 3.52 -10.01
N ASP A 75 -12.42 3.16 -10.96
CA ASP A 75 -12.99 1.80 -11.00
C ASP A 75 -11.86 0.77 -11.17
N PRO A 76 -11.72 -0.21 -10.27
CA PRO A 76 -10.71 -1.26 -10.39
C PRO A 76 -10.71 -1.99 -11.74
N LYS A 77 -11.85 -2.08 -12.41
CA LYS A 77 -11.96 -2.72 -13.73
C LYS A 77 -11.09 -2.05 -14.79
N ASP A 78 -10.83 -0.75 -14.64
CA ASP A 78 -10.05 0.02 -15.61
C ASP A 78 -8.55 -0.24 -15.51
N TRP A 79 -8.06 -0.72 -14.34
CA TRP A 79 -6.63 -0.83 -14.08
C TRP A 79 -6.17 -2.18 -13.50
N GLN A 80 -7.08 -3.04 -13.01
CA GLN A 80 -6.70 -4.33 -12.41
C GLN A 80 -5.85 -5.22 -13.32
N GLN A 81 -6.20 -5.31 -14.62
CA GLN A 81 -5.43 -6.11 -15.58
C GLN A 81 -4.03 -5.55 -15.80
N ARG A 82 -3.90 -4.23 -15.75
CA ARG A 82 -2.59 -3.58 -15.90
C ARG A 82 -1.68 -3.87 -14.71
N VAL A 83 -2.23 -3.94 -13.49
CA VAL A 83 -1.50 -4.36 -12.29
C VAL A 83 -1.00 -5.78 -12.44
N THR A 84 -1.86 -6.71 -12.79
CA THR A 84 -1.51 -8.14 -12.86
C THR A 84 -0.54 -8.48 -14.00
N ARG A 85 -0.38 -7.58 -14.97
CA ARG A 85 0.60 -7.69 -16.06
C ARG A 85 1.88 -6.88 -15.82
N ALA A 86 1.96 -6.14 -14.71
CA ALA A 86 3.15 -5.35 -14.40
C ALA A 86 4.37 -6.26 -14.17
N THR A 87 5.48 -5.91 -14.82
CA THR A 87 6.76 -6.62 -14.70
C THR A 87 7.71 -5.97 -13.71
N ASP A 88 7.55 -4.66 -13.47
CA ASP A 88 8.30 -3.96 -12.42
C ASP A 88 7.76 -4.34 -11.05
N THR A 89 8.64 -4.83 -10.20
CA THR A 89 8.29 -5.33 -8.84
C THR A 89 7.65 -4.25 -7.97
N GLN A 90 8.13 -3.00 -8.04
CA GLN A 90 7.59 -1.93 -7.22
C GLN A 90 6.21 -1.50 -7.71
N VAL A 91 6.02 -1.40 -9.03
CA VAL A 91 4.70 -1.14 -9.65
C VAL A 91 3.72 -2.24 -9.27
N LEU A 92 4.14 -3.51 -9.37
CA LEU A 92 3.31 -4.67 -9.03
C LEU A 92 2.88 -4.60 -7.55
N LEU A 93 3.81 -4.46 -6.61
CA LEU A 93 3.50 -4.40 -5.17
C LEU A 93 2.59 -3.22 -4.83
N THR A 94 2.84 -2.04 -5.43
CA THR A 94 2.01 -0.86 -5.21
C THR A 94 0.60 -1.05 -5.78
N GLY A 95 0.50 -1.63 -6.97
CA GLY A 95 -0.77 -1.94 -7.61
C GLY A 95 -1.56 -3.03 -6.90
N LEU A 96 -0.89 -4.10 -6.45
CA LEU A 96 -1.53 -5.15 -5.63
C LEU A 96 -2.06 -4.62 -4.32
N MET A 97 -1.37 -3.67 -3.69
CA MET A 97 -1.86 -2.96 -2.52
C MET A 97 -3.16 -2.20 -2.81
N ALA A 98 -3.23 -1.52 -3.95
CA ALA A 98 -4.45 -0.83 -4.39
C ALA A 98 -5.58 -1.83 -4.67
N LEU A 99 -5.29 -2.95 -5.35
CA LEU A 99 -6.27 -4.02 -5.61
C LEU A 99 -6.80 -4.64 -4.31
N ALA A 100 -5.92 -4.92 -3.35
CA ALA A 100 -6.34 -5.45 -2.05
C ALA A 100 -7.26 -4.49 -1.29
N ARG A 101 -7.16 -3.19 -1.55
CA ARG A 101 -7.98 -2.15 -0.89
C ARG A 101 -9.31 -1.87 -1.58
N GLN A 102 -9.34 -1.94 -2.90
CA GLN A 102 -10.47 -1.45 -3.72
C GLN A 102 -11.04 -2.51 -4.66
N GLY A 103 -10.31 -3.60 -4.90
CA GLY A 103 -10.73 -4.65 -5.82
C GLY A 103 -11.84 -5.52 -5.26
N ASP A 104 -12.49 -6.21 -6.17
CA ASP A 104 -13.49 -7.22 -5.82
C ASP A 104 -12.82 -8.40 -5.07
N PRO A 105 -13.44 -8.97 -4.01
CA PRO A 105 -12.90 -10.12 -3.29
C PRO A 105 -12.58 -11.35 -4.15
N THR A 106 -13.19 -11.49 -5.31
CA THR A 106 -12.88 -12.56 -6.27
C THR A 106 -11.45 -12.48 -6.81
N LEU A 107 -10.82 -11.30 -6.75
CA LEU A 107 -9.42 -11.09 -7.15
C LEU A 107 -8.40 -11.63 -6.14
N ARG A 108 -8.84 -12.08 -4.95
CA ARG A 108 -7.95 -12.58 -3.89
C ARG A 108 -6.97 -13.64 -4.38
N SER A 109 -7.46 -14.64 -5.11
CA SER A 109 -6.62 -15.72 -5.65
C SER A 109 -5.55 -15.18 -6.58
N GLN A 110 -5.90 -14.27 -7.45
CA GLN A 110 -4.97 -13.65 -8.39
C GLN A 110 -3.92 -12.79 -7.67
N ILE A 111 -4.30 -12.09 -6.60
CA ILE A 111 -3.35 -11.34 -5.76
C ILE A 111 -2.32 -12.31 -5.16
N PHE A 112 -2.76 -13.43 -4.58
CA PHE A 112 -1.83 -14.42 -3.99
C PHE A 112 -0.92 -15.04 -5.03
N GLU A 113 -1.42 -15.42 -6.21
CA GLU A 113 -0.60 -15.92 -7.32
C GLU A 113 0.51 -14.95 -7.70
N LYS A 114 0.20 -13.65 -7.77
CA LYS A 114 1.21 -12.63 -8.05
C LYS A 114 2.22 -12.46 -6.91
N LEU A 115 1.80 -12.56 -5.66
CA LEU A 115 2.72 -12.54 -4.52
C LEU A 115 3.63 -13.79 -4.51
N PHE A 116 3.11 -14.96 -4.88
CA PHE A 116 3.92 -16.19 -4.99
C PHE A 116 4.96 -16.13 -6.09
N SER A 117 4.69 -15.38 -7.18
CA SER A 117 5.61 -15.25 -8.31
C SER A 117 6.82 -14.36 -8.02
N LEU A 118 6.81 -13.62 -6.90
CA LEU A 118 7.92 -12.75 -6.52
C LEU A 118 9.02 -13.55 -5.81
N ASP A 119 10.24 -13.45 -6.33
CA ASP A 119 11.41 -14.02 -5.67
C ASP A 119 11.78 -13.19 -4.43
N TRP A 120 11.51 -13.76 -3.25
CA TRP A 120 11.75 -13.12 -1.96
C TRP A 120 13.20 -12.64 -1.77
N GLU A 121 14.17 -13.41 -2.24
CA GLU A 121 15.58 -13.06 -2.03
C GLU A 121 16.02 -11.87 -2.87
N SER A 122 15.40 -11.66 -4.02
CA SER A 122 15.64 -10.48 -4.86
C SER A 122 14.98 -9.20 -4.33
N LEU A 123 14.03 -9.31 -3.37
CA LEU A 123 13.33 -8.16 -2.84
C LEU A 123 14.18 -7.38 -1.84
N SER A 124 14.19 -6.05 -1.96
CA SER A 124 14.69 -5.17 -0.92
C SER A 124 13.86 -5.30 0.38
N LEU A 125 14.42 -4.89 1.51
CA LEU A 125 13.71 -4.89 2.79
C LEU A 125 12.35 -4.18 2.72
N LEU A 126 12.30 -3.02 2.05
CA LEU A 126 11.05 -2.26 1.89
C LEU A 126 10.03 -2.99 1.02
N GLN A 127 10.48 -3.71 0.00
CA GLN A 127 9.61 -4.51 -0.86
C GLN A 127 9.08 -5.76 -0.12
N ARG A 128 9.90 -6.41 0.73
CA ARG A 128 9.45 -7.49 1.61
C ARG A 128 8.36 -7.02 2.56
N HIS A 129 8.52 -5.87 3.19
CA HIS A 129 7.47 -5.23 4.00
C HIS A 129 6.21 -4.92 3.18
N ALA A 130 6.37 -4.39 1.95
CA ALA A 130 5.24 -4.11 1.09
C ALA A 130 4.47 -5.40 0.72
N LEU A 131 5.18 -6.49 0.42
CA LEU A 131 4.60 -7.80 0.13
C LEU A 131 3.79 -8.32 1.33
N LEU A 132 4.36 -8.32 2.53
CA LEU A 132 3.66 -8.76 3.74
C LEU A 132 2.42 -7.89 4.02
N ARG A 133 2.54 -6.58 3.78
CA ARG A 133 1.41 -5.67 3.93
C ARG A 133 0.29 -5.93 2.92
N VAL A 134 0.60 -6.34 1.68
CA VAL A 134 -0.43 -6.78 0.73
C VAL A 134 -1.19 -7.98 1.28
N TYR A 135 -0.51 -8.99 1.86
CA TYR A 135 -1.17 -10.10 2.52
C TYR A 135 -2.13 -9.63 3.61
N GLY A 136 -1.66 -8.80 4.54
CA GLY A 136 -2.47 -8.32 5.65
C GLY A 136 -3.73 -7.57 5.19
N ILE A 137 -3.59 -6.68 4.21
CA ILE A 137 -4.74 -5.95 3.67
C ILE A 137 -5.69 -6.89 2.92
N THR A 138 -5.15 -7.88 2.19
CA THR A 138 -5.98 -8.87 1.49
C THR A 138 -6.79 -9.70 2.48
N PHE A 139 -6.19 -10.13 3.59
CA PHE A 139 -6.91 -10.86 4.65
C PHE A 139 -8.04 -10.03 5.26
N GLU A 140 -7.77 -8.76 5.53
CA GLU A 140 -8.76 -7.85 6.11
C GLU A 140 -9.92 -7.52 5.18
N ARG A 141 -9.62 -7.29 3.90
CA ARG A 141 -10.59 -6.77 2.94
C ARG A 141 -11.30 -7.84 2.13
N MET A 142 -10.65 -8.96 1.88
CA MET A 142 -11.12 -10.04 1.01
C MET A 142 -11.28 -11.38 1.75
N SER A 143 -11.25 -11.36 3.07
CA SER A 143 -11.31 -12.51 3.96
C SER A 143 -10.07 -13.42 3.89
N LEU A 144 -9.89 -14.25 4.91
CA LEU A 144 -8.80 -15.23 4.96
C LEU A 144 -8.94 -16.29 3.87
N PRO A 145 -7.81 -16.78 3.32
CA PRO A 145 -7.84 -17.92 2.40
C PRO A 145 -8.35 -19.18 3.10
N GLN A 146 -8.91 -20.11 2.35
CA GLN A 146 -9.42 -21.39 2.85
C GLN A 146 -8.91 -22.55 2.01
N GLY A 147 -9.03 -23.79 2.53
CA GLY A 147 -8.69 -25.00 1.80
C GLY A 147 -7.24 -25.03 1.30
N GLU A 148 -7.05 -25.37 0.04
CA GLU A 148 -5.71 -25.46 -0.59
C GLU A 148 -5.03 -24.07 -0.67
N GLN A 149 -5.79 -23.01 -0.85
CA GLN A 149 -5.22 -21.65 -0.87
C GLN A 149 -4.63 -21.26 0.49
N LEU A 150 -5.28 -21.64 1.59
CA LEU A 150 -4.75 -21.43 2.94
C LEU A 150 -3.42 -22.18 3.12
N LYS A 151 -3.35 -23.44 2.69
CA LYS A 151 -2.11 -24.25 2.75
C LYS A 151 -0.99 -23.59 1.96
N ALA A 152 -1.27 -23.12 0.74
CA ALA A 152 -0.30 -22.47 -0.11
C ALA A 152 0.22 -21.15 0.49
N VAL A 153 -0.67 -20.29 0.99
CA VAL A 153 -0.29 -19.03 1.64
C VAL A 153 0.52 -19.28 2.90
N ARG A 154 0.09 -20.23 3.74
CA ARG A 154 0.81 -20.62 4.96
C ARG A 154 2.22 -21.13 4.63
N SER A 155 2.35 -22.03 3.67
CA SER A 155 3.65 -22.57 3.23
C SER A 155 4.55 -21.45 2.71
N HIS A 156 4.01 -20.53 1.92
CA HIS A 156 4.75 -19.40 1.37
C HIS A 156 5.27 -18.47 2.47
N LEU A 157 4.50 -18.21 3.53
CA LEU A 157 4.91 -17.34 4.64
C LEU A 157 5.83 -18.07 5.63
N ASN A 158 5.56 -19.35 5.97
CA ASN A 158 6.38 -20.15 6.87
C ASN A 158 7.82 -20.30 6.37
N GLY A 159 8.01 -20.48 5.07
CA GLY A 159 9.35 -20.60 4.49
C GLY A 159 10.22 -19.34 4.64
N ARG A 160 9.65 -18.23 5.12
CA ARG A 160 10.33 -16.95 5.34
C ARG A 160 10.51 -16.59 6.81
N TYR A 161 9.97 -17.40 7.69
CA TYR A 161 10.10 -17.21 9.14
C TYR A 161 11.05 -18.27 9.72
N PRO A 162 12.03 -17.89 10.56
CA PRO A 162 12.38 -16.51 10.93
C PRO A 162 13.22 -15.81 9.85
N ALA A 163 12.93 -14.54 9.61
CA ALA A 163 13.75 -13.67 8.78
C ALA A 163 14.87 -13.02 9.60
N ALA A 164 15.91 -12.51 8.94
CA ALA A 164 17.01 -11.79 9.61
C ALA A 164 16.57 -10.47 10.27
N SER A 165 15.46 -9.88 9.82
CA SER A 165 14.94 -8.60 10.35
C SER A 165 13.87 -8.83 11.40
N GLY A 166 14.05 -8.26 12.61
CA GLY A 166 13.05 -8.29 13.68
C GLY A 166 11.71 -7.63 13.29
N THR A 167 11.73 -6.62 12.42
CA THR A 167 10.49 -5.99 11.93
C THR A 167 9.74 -6.91 10.97
N LEU A 168 10.43 -7.61 10.07
CA LEU A 168 9.81 -8.63 9.22
C LEU A 168 9.24 -9.78 10.05
N ASN A 169 9.97 -10.25 11.07
CA ASN A 169 9.50 -11.32 11.94
C ASN A 169 8.21 -10.96 12.66
N ARG A 170 8.05 -9.71 13.08
CA ARG A 170 6.80 -9.26 13.69
C ARG A 170 5.63 -9.34 12.72
N GLU A 171 5.80 -8.89 11.49
CA GLU A 171 4.75 -8.94 10.46
C GLU A 171 4.44 -10.38 10.05
N LEU A 172 5.47 -11.21 9.82
CA LEU A 172 5.31 -12.64 9.50
C LEU A 172 4.56 -13.39 10.61
N ALA A 173 4.99 -13.21 11.88
CA ALA A 173 4.32 -13.84 13.02
C ALA A 173 2.85 -13.43 13.13
N THR A 174 2.54 -12.13 12.89
CA THR A 174 1.16 -11.65 12.89
C THR A 174 0.32 -12.32 11.81
N LEU A 175 0.83 -12.41 10.58
CA LEU A 175 0.12 -13.04 9.47
C LEU A 175 -0.05 -14.56 9.70
N LEU A 176 0.99 -15.24 10.16
CA LEU A 176 0.94 -16.66 10.46
C LEU A 176 -0.05 -16.97 11.59
N TYR A 177 -0.08 -16.15 12.62
CA TYR A 177 -1.06 -16.27 13.71
C TYR A 177 -2.49 -16.15 13.19
N GLN A 178 -2.77 -15.17 12.30
CA GLN A 178 -4.09 -15.03 11.69
C GLN A 178 -4.52 -16.25 10.86
N LEU A 179 -3.55 -16.92 10.21
CA LEU A 179 -3.82 -18.11 9.40
C LEU A 179 -3.97 -19.39 10.23
N GLU A 180 -3.45 -19.44 11.45
CA GLU A 180 -3.52 -20.60 12.34
C GLU A 180 -4.73 -20.58 13.26
N THR A 181 -5.23 -19.39 13.58
CA THR A 181 -6.40 -19.25 14.43
C THR A 181 -7.65 -19.65 13.62
N PRO A 182 -8.38 -20.72 14.01
CA PRO A 182 -9.70 -20.96 13.45
C PRO A 182 -10.53 -19.70 13.69
N GLN A 183 -11.19 -19.19 12.66
CA GLN A 183 -12.17 -18.12 12.87
C GLN A 183 -13.17 -18.65 13.89
N LEU A 184 -13.22 -18.02 15.05
CA LEU A 184 -14.35 -18.12 15.93
C LEU A 184 -15.52 -17.50 15.18
N ALA A 185 -16.31 -18.37 14.56
CA ALA A 185 -17.53 -18.01 13.86
C ALA A 185 -18.58 -17.49 14.86
#